data_ca48d076bf102c53e4034a20f79c4ccb
#
_entry.id   ca48d076bf102c53e4034a20f79c4ccb
#
_cell.length_a   1.000
_cell.length_b   1.000
_cell.length_c   1.000
_cell.angle_alpha   90.00
_cell.angle_beta   90.00
_cell.angle_gamma   90.00
#
_symmetry.space_group_name_H-M   'P 1'
#
loop_
_entity.id
_entity.type
_entity.pdbx_description
1 polymer ?
#
loop_
_entity_poly.entity_id
_entity_poly.type
_entity_poly.pdbx_seq_one_letter_code
_entity_poly.pdbx_strand_id
1 'polypeptide(L)'
;QRQETRLDTSVVVEFMNTNSQRVGILTADSAIVDDKTRNMVAYGRVKVVSDSTHTTLQTPVLMWNNNTQKLYTTEKVTIKSPKEIIYGTGMESDQYLKNYKIFKVSGIKTQ
;
A
#
# COMPACT_ATOMS: atom_id res chain seq x y z
N GLN A 1 -17.03 -15.58 -15.36
CA GLN A 1 -17.22 -15.61 -13.92
C GLN A 1 -15.94 -15.19 -13.20
N ARG A 2 -16.10 -14.33 -12.22
CA ARG A 2 -14.99 -13.79 -11.47
C ARG A 2 -14.60 -14.72 -10.33
N GLN A 3 -13.32 -15.01 -10.21
CA GLN A 3 -12.79 -15.80 -9.11
C GLN A 3 -11.97 -14.92 -8.20
N GLU A 4 -12.31 -14.95 -6.91
CA GLU A 4 -11.65 -14.12 -5.91
C GLU A 4 -11.34 -14.95 -4.67
N THR A 5 -10.19 -14.63 -4.07
CA THR A 5 -9.83 -15.18 -2.78
C THR A 5 -9.99 -14.08 -1.74
N ARG A 6 -10.80 -14.36 -0.71
CA ARG A 6 -11.06 -13.41 0.37
C ARG A 6 -10.24 -13.78 1.60
N LEU A 7 -9.52 -12.81 2.14
CA LEU A 7 -8.76 -12.97 3.38
C LEU A 7 -9.38 -12.04 4.41
N ASP A 8 -9.94 -12.61 5.48
CA ASP A 8 -10.78 -11.86 6.43
C ASP A 8 -10.14 -11.62 7.79
N THR A 9 -8.93 -12.13 8.03
CA THR A 9 -8.32 -12.03 9.36
C THR A 9 -6.84 -11.77 9.26
N SER A 10 -6.38 -10.65 9.81
CA SER A 10 -4.95 -10.34 9.96
C SER A 10 -4.13 -10.65 8.71
N VAL A 11 -4.39 -9.91 7.66
CA VAL A 11 -3.72 -10.09 6.37
C VAL A 11 -2.29 -9.57 6.46
N VAL A 12 -1.34 -10.37 5.98
CA VAL A 12 0.06 -9.96 5.84
C VAL A 12 0.51 -10.32 4.43
N VAL A 13 0.96 -9.33 3.69
CA VAL A 13 1.47 -9.52 2.32
C VAL A 13 2.88 -8.98 2.26
N GLU A 14 3.81 -9.80 1.80
CA GLU A 14 5.20 -9.38 1.61
C GLU A 14 5.43 -9.05 0.13
N PHE A 15 6.03 -7.89 -0.13
CA PHE A 15 6.44 -7.52 -1.48
C PHE A 15 7.90 -7.91 -1.68
N MET A 16 8.15 -8.65 -2.75
CA MET A 16 9.48 -9.17 -3.07
C MET A 16 9.98 -8.55 -4.36
N ASN A 17 11.29 -8.34 -4.45
CA ASN A 17 11.90 -7.92 -5.71
C ASN A 17 12.25 -9.16 -6.56
N THR A 18 12.87 -8.95 -7.72
CA THR A 18 13.23 -10.03 -8.63
C THR A 18 14.30 -10.97 -8.07
N ASN A 19 15.02 -10.56 -7.03
CA ASN A 19 16.04 -11.36 -6.36
C ASN A 19 15.47 -12.09 -5.14
N SER A 20 14.14 -12.14 -5.00
CA SER A 20 13.45 -12.78 -3.89
C SER A 20 13.78 -12.17 -2.52
N GLN A 21 14.16 -10.90 -2.50
CA GLN A 21 14.39 -10.15 -1.26
C GLN A 21 13.12 -9.35 -0.93
N ARG A 22 12.74 -9.33 0.34
CA ARG A 22 11.59 -8.56 0.78
C ARG A 22 11.91 -7.07 0.69
N VAL A 23 11.03 -6.30 0.02
CA VAL A 23 11.19 -4.85 -0.10
C VAL A 23 10.13 -4.09 0.67
N GLY A 24 9.09 -4.76 1.11
CA GLY A 24 8.05 -4.14 1.92
C GLY A 24 7.07 -5.16 2.45
N ILE A 25 6.24 -4.71 3.39
CA ILE A 25 5.21 -5.55 3.99
C ILE A 25 3.92 -4.74 4.13
N LEU A 26 2.80 -5.37 3.78
CA LEU A 26 1.47 -4.80 3.93
C LEU A 26 0.71 -5.60 4.99
N THR A 27 0.07 -4.90 5.92
CA THR A 27 -0.83 -5.51 6.88
C THR A 27 -2.20 -4.85 6.77
N ALA A 28 -3.26 -5.62 6.96
CA ALA A 28 -4.64 -5.14 6.88
C ALA A 28 -5.56 -6.07 7.66
N ASP A 29 -6.80 -5.62 7.88
CA ASP A 29 -7.80 -6.48 8.51
C ASP A 29 -8.33 -7.52 7.54
N SER A 30 -8.51 -7.14 6.27
CA SER A 30 -9.01 -8.04 5.24
C SER A 30 -8.50 -7.64 3.86
N ALA A 31 -8.61 -8.56 2.91
CA ALA A 31 -8.22 -8.32 1.54
C ALA A 31 -8.99 -9.24 0.60
N ILE A 32 -9.16 -8.80 -0.64
CA ILE A 32 -9.72 -9.61 -1.71
C ILE A 32 -8.69 -9.63 -2.83
N VAL A 33 -8.33 -10.83 -3.28
CA VAL A 33 -7.40 -11.04 -4.37
C VAL A 33 -8.15 -11.61 -5.56
N ASP A 34 -7.99 -10.99 -6.72
CA ASP A 34 -8.50 -11.54 -7.98
C ASP A 34 -7.56 -12.68 -8.40
N ASP A 35 -8.08 -13.90 -8.48
CA ASP A 35 -7.24 -15.08 -8.73
C ASP A 35 -6.62 -15.07 -10.14
N LYS A 36 -7.24 -14.38 -11.06
CA LYS A 36 -6.78 -14.32 -12.45
C LYS A 36 -5.73 -13.25 -12.66
N THR A 37 -6.00 -12.02 -12.22
CA THR A 37 -5.10 -10.88 -12.43
C THR A 37 -4.09 -10.72 -11.32
N ARG A 38 -4.37 -11.28 -10.15
CA ARG A 38 -3.59 -11.11 -8.92
C ARG A 38 -3.65 -9.68 -8.37
N ASN A 39 -4.59 -8.88 -8.88
CA ASN A 39 -4.87 -7.58 -8.28
C ASN A 39 -5.50 -7.79 -6.91
N MET A 40 -5.24 -6.87 -6.00
CA MET A 40 -5.72 -7.00 -4.62
C MET A 40 -6.32 -5.70 -4.14
N VAL A 41 -7.35 -5.81 -3.30
CA VAL A 41 -7.87 -4.70 -2.52
C VAL A 41 -7.73 -5.08 -1.05
N ALA A 42 -7.01 -4.27 -0.29
CA ALA A 42 -6.87 -4.45 1.16
C ALA A 42 -7.67 -3.38 1.87
N TYR A 43 -8.35 -3.73 2.96
CA TYR A 43 -9.11 -2.76 3.73
C TYR A 43 -9.12 -3.07 5.21
N GLY A 44 -9.36 -2.01 5.99
CA GLY A 44 -9.33 -2.05 7.44
C GLY A 44 -7.90 -1.89 7.93
N ARG A 45 -7.55 -0.70 8.41
CA ARG A 45 -6.25 -0.39 9.02
C ARG A 45 -5.08 -0.88 8.16
N VAL A 46 -5.10 -0.49 6.89
CA VAL A 46 -4.05 -0.89 5.97
C VAL A 46 -2.77 -0.13 6.29
N LYS A 47 -1.67 -0.85 6.41
CA LYS A 47 -0.36 -0.28 6.68
C LYS A 47 0.67 -0.96 5.78
N VAL A 48 1.45 -0.16 5.08
CA VAL A 48 2.56 -0.64 4.25
C VAL A 48 3.85 -0.05 4.79
N VAL A 49 4.84 -0.89 5.02
CA VAL A 49 6.16 -0.45 5.47
C VAL A 49 7.17 -0.84 4.40
N SER A 50 7.91 0.15 3.92
CA SER A 50 9.00 -0.11 2.97
C SER A 50 10.29 -0.38 3.72
N ASP A 51 10.94 -1.49 3.40
CA ASP A 51 12.21 -1.86 4.03
C ASP A 51 13.37 -0.98 3.54
N SER A 52 13.31 -0.51 2.31
CA SER A 52 14.42 0.26 1.72
C SER A 52 14.38 1.75 2.05
N THR A 53 13.19 2.35 2.10
CA THR A 53 13.05 3.79 2.32
C THR A 53 12.67 4.13 3.76
N HIS A 54 12.34 3.14 4.56
CA HIS A 54 11.83 3.31 5.93
C HIS A 54 10.60 4.21 5.98
N THR A 55 9.77 4.11 4.93
CA THR A 55 8.56 4.89 4.78
C THR A 55 7.36 4.01 5.10
N THR A 56 6.40 4.57 5.82
CA THR A 56 5.16 3.88 6.19
C THR A 56 3.98 4.60 5.58
N LEU A 57 3.08 3.84 4.96
CA LEU A 57 1.80 4.32 4.45
C LEU A 57 0.68 3.76 5.31
N GLN A 58 -0.25 4.62 5.71
CA GLN A 58 -1.46 4.20 6.41
C GLN A 58 -2.68 4.75 5.68
N THR A 59 -3.67 3.89 5.43
CA THR A 59 -4.90 4.25 4.73
C THR A 59 -5.98 3.22 5.08
N PRO A 60 -7.28 3.58 5.01
CA PRO A 60 -8.33 2.58 5.25
C PRO A 60 -8.50 1.57 4.12
N VAL A 61 -8.14 1.93 2.89
CA VAL A 61 -8.29 1.04 1.72
C VAL A 61 -7.09 1.23 0.81
N LEU A 62 -6.56 0.15 0.29
CA LEU A 62 -5.43 0.21 -0.63
C LEU A 62 -5.60 -0.85 -1.72
N MET A 63 -5.39 -0.44 -2.96
CA MET A 63 -5.44 -1.33 -4.11
C MET A 63 -4.03 -1.59 -4.64
N TRP A 64 -3.78 -2.84 -5.02
CA TRP A 64 -2.55 -3.27 -5.67
C TRP A 64 -2.87 -3.73 -7.07
N ASN A 65 -2.24 -3.13 -8.07
CA ASN A 65 -2.34 -3.57 -9.45
C ASN A 65 -1.10 -4.40 -9.79
N ASN A 66 -1.28 -5.69 -9.97
CA ASN A 66 -0.17 -6.60 -10.21
C ASN A 66 0.49 -6.39 -11.56
N ASN A 67 -0.27 -5.92 -12.55
CA ASN A 67 0.26 -5.67 -13.89
C ASN A 67 1.19 -4.45 -13.92
N THR A 68 0.81 -3.37 -13.25
CA THR A 68 1.61 -2.14 -13.23
C THR A 68 2.57 -2.08 -12.04
N GLN A 69 2.44 -2.99 -11.08
CA GLN A 69 3.21 -3.02 -9.85
C GLN A 69 3.05 -1.73 -9.05
N LYS A 70 1.82 -1.22 -9.01
CA LYS A 70 1.51 0.04 -8.33
C LYS A 70 0.48 -0.12 -7.23
N LEU A 71 0.68 0.66 -6.17
CA LEU A 71 -0.27 0.84 -5.08
C LEU A 71 -1.12 2.08 -5.37
N TYR A 72 -2.41 2.01 -5.04
CA TYR A 72 -3.34 3.09 -5.36
C TYR A 72 -4.45 3.15 -4.32
N THR A 73 -4.85 4.36 -3.94
CA THR A 73 -6.02 4.58 -3.11
C THR A 73 -6.62 5.94 -3.40
N THR A 74 -7.95 6.05 -3.22
CA THR A 74 -8.65 7.33 -3.30
C THR A 74 -8.98 7.86 -1.90
N GLU A 75 -8.66 7.10 -0.86
CA GLU A 75 -8.99 7.42 0.53
C GLU A 75 -7.92 8.29 1.18
N LYS A 76 -8.17 8.68 2.43
CA LYS A 76 -7.19 9.44 3.20
C LYS A 76 -5.92 8.63 3.40
N VAL A 77 -4.79 9.28 3.30
CA VAL A 77 -3.48 8.66 3.48
C VAL A 77 -2.65 9.43 4.49
N THR A 78 -1.83 8.69 5.23
CA THR A 78 -0.76 9.26 6.05
C THR A 78 0.52 8.57 5.63
N ILE A 79 1.50 9.35 5.16
CA ILE A 79 2.80 8.83 4.75
C ILE A 79 3.85 9.37 5.72
N LYS A 80 4.50 8.45 6.42
CA LYS A 80 5.51 8.80 7.42
C LYS A 80 6.87 8.32 6.93
N SER A 81 7.78 9.25 6.73
CA SER A 81 9.16 8.98 6.37
C SER A 81 10.09 9.46 7.48
N PRO A 82 11.41 9.16 7.41
CA PRO A 82 12.34 9.68 8.41
C PRO A 82 12.37 11.20 8.51
N LYS A 83 11.98 11.91 7.44
CA LYS A 83 12.06 13.37 7.39
C LYS A 83 10.76 14.08 7.70
N GLU A 84 9.63 13.47 7.39
CA GLU A 84 8.35 14.18 7.47
C GLU A 84 7.17 13.24 7.53
N ILE A 85 6.03 13.79 7.94
CA ILE A 85 4.75 13.10 7.87
C ILE A 85 3.87 13.90 6.93
N ILE A 86 3.29 13.25 5.93
CA ILE A 86 2.42 13.89 4.95
C ILE A 86 1.01 13.34 5.11
N TYR A 87 0.03 14.23 5.19
CA TYR A 87 -1.39 13.88 5.24
C TYR A 87 -2.03 14.30 3.92
N GLY A 88 -2.88 13.45 3.37
CA GLY A 88 -3.54 13.78 2.12
C GLY A 88 -4.69 12.86 1.80
N THR A 89 -5.22 12.98 0.59
CA THR A 89 -6.32 12.18 0.07
C THR A 89 -5.96 11.71 -1.33
N GLY A 90 -6.00 10.40 -1.52
CA GLY A 90 -5.64 9.80 -2.80
C GLY A 90 -4.14 9.71 -2.99
N MET A 91 -3.69 8.57 -3.49
CA MET A 91 -2.25 8.33 -3.68
C MET A 91 -2.03 7.24 -4.71
N GLU A 92 -0.92 7.35 -5.42
CA GLU A 92 -0.38 6.30 -6.27
C GLU A 92 1.10 6.16 -5.96
N SER A 93 1.60 4.93 -5.86
CA SER A 93 3.00 4.67 -5.50
C SER A 93 3.52 3.37 -6.08
N ASP A 94 4.83 3.25 -6.20
CA ASP A 94 5.45 1.96 -6.44
C ASP A 94 5.45 1.15 -5.13
N GLN A 95 5.87 -0.12 -5.21
CA GLN A 95 5.86 -1.02 -4.05
C GLN A 95 6.91 -0.66 -2.99
N TYR A 96 7.86 0.22 -3.33
CA TYR A 96 8.92 0.64 -2.43
C TYR A 96 8.58 1.89 -1.63
N LEU A 97 7.44 2.54 -1.91
CA LEU A 97 7.08 3.85 -1.36
C LEU A 97 8.20 4.87 -1.62
N LYS A 98 8.87 4.74 -2.76
CA LYS A 98 9.95 5.62 -3.16
C LYS A 98 9.46 6.71 -4.10
N ASN A 99 8.69 6.31 -5.10
CA ASN A 99 8.10 7.24 -6.07
C ASN A 99 6.60 7.24 -5.86
N TYR A 100 6.10 8.23 -5.13
CA TYR A 100 4.67 8.31 -4.86
C TYR A 100 4.14 9.71 -5.15
N LYS A 101 2.84 9.75 -5.45
CA LYS A 101 2.15 11.00 -5.72
C LYS A 101 0.88 11.01 -4.87
N ILE A 102 0.74 12.06 -4.07
CA ILE A 102 -0.46 12.30 -3.30
C ILE A 102 -1.30 13.30 -4.09
N PHE A 103 -2.55 12.93 -4.40
CA PHE A 103 -3.37 13.75 -5.28
C PHE A 103 -3.83 15.05 -4.62
N LYS A 104 -4.08 15.02 -3.32
CA LYS A 104 -4.47 16.21 -2.58
C LYS A 104 -3.80 16.19 -1.21
N VAL A 105 -2.78 17.02 -1.03
CA VAL A 105 -2.08 17.14 0.25
C VAL A 105 -2.89 18.05 1.18
N SER A 106 -3.12 17.59 2.41
CA SER A 106 -3.84 18.38 3.41
C SER A 106 -2.94 18.88 4.53
N GLY A 107 -1.73 18.33 4.68
CA GLY A 107 -0.79 18.81 5.68
C GLY A 107 0.54 18.11 5.59
N ILE A 108 1.59 18.79 6.06
CA ILE A 108 2.94 18.23 6.15
C ILE A 108 3.52 18.61 7.50
N LYS A 109 4.07 17.62 8.19
CA LYS A 109 4.73 17.83 9.48
C LYS A 109 6.17 17.36 9.38
N THR A 110 7.11 18.23 9.67
CA THR A 110 8.54 17.90 9.67
C THR A 110 8.90 17.15 10.95
N GLN A 111 9.71 16.14 10.80
CA GLN A 111 10.23 15.37 11.94
C GLN A 111 11.67 15.73 12.27
#